data_53faca694d5422885fbae653c38349b6
#
_entry.id   53faca694d5422885fbae653c38349b6
#
_cell.length_a   1.000
_cell.length_b   1.000
_cell.length_c   1.000
_cell.angle_alpha   90.00
_cell.angle_beta   90.00
_cell.angle_gamma   90.00
#
_symmetry.space_group_name_H-M   'P 1'
#
loop_
_entity.id
_entity.type
_entity.pdbx_description
1 polymer ?
#
loop_
_entity_poly.entity_id
_entity_poly.type
_entity_poly.pdbx_seq_one_letter_code
_entity_poly.pdbx_strand_id
1 'polypeptide(L)'
;MNLITIDFETYYDQKYSLTKISTEEYVRHDRYETIGFAYKINDERCVWVTGTNEHIQKVLDTLPWDDSLVLAHNTMFDGAILSWRYGVKPKGWLDTMSMGRALHGVDQSVSLASMAVRYAVGEKGTEVMNAVGVGREFFSPDALAKYGAYCRNDVELTYNIFQHMMLSGFPKGELKLIDLTLSMFIHPVLKLDTEALKAHLADTVAQKKAHLVSALQAVGKQDLAVKHILGDEETQAEVRKTLMSNVQFAAMLKGLDVEAPIKISPTTGKPTLALAKNDEAFKELLEHEDPRVQALCAARIGTKSTLEETRTQRFMDISKRGAFPVPLRYYAAHTGRWGGTDSVNLQNLPSRGANAGKLKKAILAPEGYVFIDADSSSIEARTLAWESGQDDLVKAFANGEDVYKIMAAAIYGTTVDKVTDGGRFVGKTTILGAGYGMGAA
;
A
#
# COMPACT_ATOMS: atom_id res chain seq x y z
N MET A 1 14.89 -6.11 30.86
CA MET A 1 14.31 -5.60 29.60
C MET A 1 13.05 -4.86 29.96
N ASN A 2 13.00 -3.56 29.67
CA ASN A 2 11.89 -2.67 29.97
C ASN A 2 10.86 -2.65 28.85
N LEU A 3 9.63 -2.26 29.17
CA LEU A 3 8.58 -1.91 28.22
C LEU A 3 8.35 -0.40 28.35
N ILE A 4 8.63 0.37 27.29
CA ILE A 4 8.32 1.80 27.22
C ILE A 4 7.08 1.94 26.35
N THR A 5 5.96 2.31 26.96
CA THR A 5 4.74 2.66 26.23
C THR A 5 4.76 4.16 25.96
N ILE A 6 4.51 4.58 24.72
CA ILE A 6 4.67 5.97 24.27
C ILE A 6 3.55 6.39 23.33
N ASP A 7 3.25 7.68 23.32
CA ASP A 7 2.33 8.32 22.37
C ASP A 7 2.79 9.76 22.10
N PHE A 8 2.83 10.18 20.84
CA PHE A 8 3.26 11.51 20.42
C PHE A 8 2.08 12.34 19.96
N GLU A 9 2.02 13.58 20.45
CA GLU A 9 1.13 14.60 19.96
C GLU A 9 1.89 15.59 19.07
N THR A 10 1.36 15.80 17.85
CA THR A 10 2.05 16.58 16.82
C THR A 10 1.13 17.61 16.18
N TYR A 11 1.69 18.66 15.60
CA TYR A 11 0.94 19.66 14.84
C TYR A 11 0.28 19.05 13.61
N TYR A 12 -0.98 19.35 13.38
CA TYR A 12 -1.69 18.99 12.15
C TYR A 12 -2.76 20.04 11.79
N ASP A 13 -3.13 20.09 10.50
CA ASP A 13 -4.23 20.94 10.02
C ASP A 13 -5.03 20.26 8.90
N GLN A 14 -5.95 21.01 8.27
CA GLN A 14 -6.82 20.50 7.20
C GLN A 14 -6.07 20.01 5.95
N LYS A 15 -4.85 20.49 5.69
CA LYS A 15 -4.03 20.12 4.52
C LYS A 15 -2.85 19.22 4.90
N TYR A 16 -2.34 19.38 6.11
CA TYR A 16 -1.21 18.64 6.66
C TYR A 16 -1.70 17.72 7.77
N SER A 17 -2.05 16.50 7.43
CA SER A 17 -2.56 15.48 8.35
C SER A 17 -2.40 14.08 7.75
N LEU A 18 -2.41 13.05 8.59
CA LEU A 18 -2.32 11.64 8.16
C LEU A 18 -3.51 11.18 7.30
N THR A 19 -4.58 11.95 7.22
CA THR A 19 -5.69 11.70 6.28
C THR A 19 -5.43 12.27 4.87
N LYS A 20 -4.43 13.11 4.70
CA LYS A 20 -4.08 13.80 3.45
C LYS A 20 -2.77 13.36 2.85
N ILE A 21 -1.78 13.09 3.68
CA ILE A 21 -0.43 12.70 3.27
C ILE A 21 -0.02 11.41 3.99
N SER A 22 1.00 10.74 3.48
CA SER A 22 1.52 9.51 4.08
C SER A 22 2.24 9.78 5.39
N THR A 23 2.38 8.77 6.25
CA THR A 23 3.17 8.86 7.49
C THR A 23 4.61 9.27 7.20
N GLU A 24 5.21 8.70 6.14
CA GLU A 24 6.56 9.05 5.70
C GLU A 24 6.68 10.54 5.36
N GLU A 25 5.76 11.05 4.55
CA GLU A 25 5.73 12.46 4.17
C GLU A 25 5.46 13.36 5.37
N TYR A 26 4.49 12.99 6.20
CA TYR A 26 4.12 13.76 7.39
C TYR A 26 5.29 13.91 8.36
N VAL A 27 5.92 12.81 8.76
CA VAL A 27 7.00 12.84 9.75
C VAL A 27 8.25 13.52 9.21
N ARG A 28 8.57 13.41 7.92
CA ARG A 28 9.76 14.02 7.29
C ARG A 28 9.54 15.43 6.76
N HIS A 29 8.31 15.94 6.80
CA HIS A 29 7.97 17.27 6.29
C HIS A 29 8.57 18.40 7.14
N ASP A 30 8.88 19.55 6.51
CA ASP A 30 9.42 20.74 7.20
C ASP A 30 8.44 21.36 8.20
N ARG A 31 7.13 21.14 8.01
CA ARG A 31 6.06 21.58 8.91
C ARG A 31 5.89 20.71 10.16
N TYR A 32 6.65 19.61 10.25
CA TYR A 32 6.53 18.71 11.39
C TYR A 32 6.92 19.42 12.68
N GLU A 33 6.03 19.35 13.66
CA GLU A 33 6.25 19.89 14.99
C GLU A 33 5.74 18.90 16.04
N THR A 34 6.57 18.57 17.03
CA THR A 34 6.13 17.83 18.21
C THR A 34 5.53 18.79 19.22
N ILE A 35 4.26 18.61 19.56
CA ILE A 35 3.60 19.34 20.66
C ILE A 35 4.09 18.80 22.01
N GLY A 36 4.18 17.50 22.11
CA GLY A 36 4.69 16.78 23.26
C GLY A 36 4.54 15.28 23.09
N PHE A 37 4.93 14.53 24.11
CA PHE A 37 4.73 13.08 24.16
C PHE A 37 4.48 12.63 25.60
N ALA A 38 3.77 11.53 25.74
CA ALA A 38 3.67 10.84 27.02
C ALA A 38 4.37 9.49 26.94
N TYR A 39 4.95 9.08 28.05
CA TYR A 39 5.59 7.76 28.15
C TYR A 39 5.41 7.15 29.54
N LYS A 40 5.49 5.84 29.57
CA LYS A 40 5.42 5.02 30.76
C LYS A 40 6.46 3.89 30.67
N ILE A 41 7.24 3.68 31.71
CA ILE A 41 8.20 2.57 31.81
C ILE A 41 7.57 1.49 32.68
N ASN A 42 7.36 0.31 32.11
CA ASN A 42 6.69 -0.81 32.77
C ASN A 42 5.34 -0.35 33.38
N ASP A 43 5.11 -0.56 34.66
CA ASP A 43 3.91 -0.14 35.40
C ASP A 43 4.09 1.15 36.19
N GLU A 44 5.18 1.91 35.95
CA GLU A 44 5.43 3.20 36.58
C GLU A 44 4.39 4.25 36.16
N ARG A 45 4.40 5.40 36.83
CA ARG A 45 3.51 6.50 36.50
C ARG A 45 3.80 7.06 35.09
N CYS A 46 2.74 7.28 34.31
CA CYS A 46 2.86 7.93 33.01
C CYS A 46 3.28 9.39 33.13
N VAL A 47 4.28 9.80 32.37
CA VAL A 47 4.88 11.14 32.36
C VAL A 47 4.52 11.83 31.05
N TRP A 48 4.10 13.10 31.12
CA TRP A 48 3.93 13.98 29.97
C TRP A 48 5.12 14.93 29.85
N VAL A 49 5.64 15.06 28.64
CA VAL A 49 6.76 15.95 28.30
C VAL A 49 6.34 16.86 27.15
N THR A 50 6.54 18.15 27.32
CA THR A 50 6.34 19.16 26.28
C THR A 50 7.42 20.22 26.38
N GLY A 51 7.73 20.91 25.30
CA GLY A 51 8.80 21.90 25.27
C GLY A 51 9.41 22.03 23.89
N THR A 52 10.58 22.64 23.80
CA THR A 52 11.35 22.71 22.55
C THR A 52 11.83 21.33 22.13
N ASN A 53 12.18 21.17 20.85
CA ASN A 53 12.73 19.90 20.35
C ASN A 53 14.00 19.49 21.13
N GLU A 54 14.82 20.46 21.57
CA GLU A 54 16.02 20.21 22.38
C GLU A 54 15.66 19.71 23.78
N HIS A 55 14.56 20.21 24.37
CA HIS A 55 14.08 19.73 25.65
C HIS A 55 13.55 18.30 25.54
N ILE A 56 12.73 18.02 24.52
CA ILE A 56 12.20 16.69 24.22
C ILE A 56 13.36 15.70 24.00
N GLN A 57 14.36 16.07 23.17
CA GLN A 57 15.55 15.24 22.93
C GLN A 57 16.28 14.91 24.23
N LYS A 58 16.53 15.91 25.10
CA LYS A 58 17.19 15.68 26.38
C LYS A 58 16.45 14.67 27.25
N VAL A 59 15.13 14.71 27.28
CA VAL A 59 14.35 13.73 28.04
C VAL A 59 14.45 12.36 27.38
N LEU A 60 14.28 12.26 26.08
CA LEU A 60 14.41 11.01 25.33
C LEU A 60 15.80 10.37 25.53
N ASP A 61 16.87 11.16 25.57
CA ASP A 61 18.25 10.69 25.79
C ASP A 61 18.46 10.09 27.21
N THR A 62 17.57 10.33 28.16
CA THR A 62 17.64 9.73 29.50
C THR A 62 16.98 8.35 29.59
N LEU A 63 16.20 7.95 28.58
CA LEU A 63 15.45 6.70 28.62
C LEU A 63 16.32 5.50 28.20
N PRO A 64 16.10 4.30 28.78
CA PRO A 64 16.97 3.13 28.59
C PRO A 64 16.66 2.35 27.30
N TRP A 65 16.82 2.96 26.12
CA TRP A 65 16.41 2.40 24.84
C TRP A 65 17.07 1.07 24.49
N ASP A 66 18.36 0.91 24.78
CA ASP A 66 19.14 -0.28 24.46
C ASP A 66 18.65 -1.57 25.16
N ASP A 67 17.90 -1.42 26.25
CA ASP A 67 17.29 -2.52 27.00
C ASP A 67 15.75 -2.42 27.05
N SER A 68 15.13 -1.79 26.07
CA SER A 68 13.70 -1.55 26.05
C SER A 68 13.03 -1.97 24.77
N LEU A 69 11.83 -2.56 24.89
CA LEU A 69 10.85 -2.63 23.82
C LEU A 69 9.95 -1.40 23.86
N VAL A 70 9.64 -0.84 22.72
CA VAL A 70 8.72 0.30 22.60
C VAL A 70 7.36 -0.19 22.14
N LEU A 71 6.34 0.22 22.87
CA LEU A 71 4.93 -0.07 22.60
C LEU A 71 4.18 1.22 22.30
N ALA A 72 3.42 1.23 21.21
CA ALA A 72 2.43 2.27 20.93
C ALA A 72 1.15 1.67 20.33
N HIS A 73 0.18 2.51 20.07
CA HIS A 73 -1.00 2.15 19.28
C HIS A 73 -0.91 2.75 17.87
N ASN A 74 -0.53 1.98 16.87
CA ASN A 74 -0.04 2.39 15.56
C ASN A 74 1.45 2.83 15.61
N THR A 75 2.26 1.99 16.18
CA THR A 75 3.70 2.20 16.43
C THR A 75 4.49 2.62 15.18
N MET A 76 4.01 2.35 13.98
CA MET A 76 4.62 2.84 12.75
C MET A 76 4.77 4.37 12.76
N PHE A 77 3.82 5.11 13.34
CA PHE A 77 3.86 6.57 13.46
C PHE A 77 4.84 7.02 14.55
N ASP A 78 4.65 6.58 15.77
CA ASP A 78 5.48 6.98 16.92
C ASP A 78 6.92 6.51 16.77
N GLY A 79 7.12 5.31 16.25
CA GLY A 79 8.43 4.76 15.96
C GLY A 79 9.16 5.55 14.87
N ALA A 80 8.46 6.00 13.83
CA ALA A 80 9.05 6.88 12.81
C ALA A 80 9.48 8.21 13.41
N ILE A 81 8.70 8.80 14.29
CA ILE A 81 9.06 10.03 15.03
C ILE A 81 10.32 9.80 15.86
N LEU A 82 10.33 8.76 16.69
CA LEU A 82 11.47 8.41 17.53
C LEU A 82 12.75 8.24 16.69
N SER A 83 12.66 7.46 15.61
CA SER A 83 13.82 7.13 14.80
C SER A 83 14.26 8.30 13.90
N TRP A 84 13.33 8.96 13.19
CA TRP A 84 13.70 9.91 12.13
C TRP A 84 13.90 11.33 12.65
N ARG A 85 13.20 11.70 13.75
CA ARG A 85 13.32 13.05 14.35
C ARG A 85 14.29 13.10 15.52
N TYR A 86 14.37 12.01 16.29
CA TYR A 86 15.15 11.98 17.53
C TYR A 86 16.29 10.95 17.54
N GLY A 87 16.47 10.17 16.46
CA GLY A 87 17.59 9.23 16.33
C GLY A 87 17.53 8.02 17.28
N VAL A 88 16.38 7.80 17.93
CA VAL A 88 16.20 6.73 18.92
C VAL A 88 16.12 5.36 18.23
N LYS A 89 16.81 4.37 18.79
CA LYS A 89 16.81 2.97 18.35
C LYS A 89 16.62 2.05 19.54
N PRO A 90 15.40 1.65 19.87
CA PRO A 90 15.14 0.69 20.93
C PRO A 90 15.50 -0.73 20.48
N LYS A 91 15.45 -1.67 21.40
CA LYS A 91 15.71 -3.09 21.14
C LYS A 91 14.67 -3.74 20.23
N GLY A 92 13.45 -3.24 20.19
CA GLY A 92 12.37 -3.71 19.31
C GLY A 92 11.09 -2.95 19.51
N TRP A 93 10.10 -3.27 18.67
CA TRP A 93 8.84 -2.56 18.54
C TRP A 93 7.64 -3.48 18.79
N LEU A 94 6.65 -2.99 19.49
CA LEU A 94 5.36 -3.65 19.74
C LEU A 94 4.23 -2.72 19.31
N ASP A 95 3.11 -3.27 18.84
CA ASP A 95 1.98 -2.50 18.32
C ASP A 95 0.63 -3.13 18.66
N THR A 96 -0.12 -2.50 19.55
CA THR A 96 -1.44 -2.99 19.95
C THR A 96 -2.46 -2.98 18.81
N MET A 97 -2.33 -2.10 17.81
CA MET A 97 -3.18 -2.10 16.64
C MET A 97 -2.94 -3.34 15.76
N SER A 98 -1.69 -3.72 15.54
CA SER A 98 -1.31 -4.93 14.79
C SER A 98 -1.74 -6.19 15.52
N MET A 99 -1.53 -6.26 16.84
CA MET A 99 -2.00 -7.38 17.68
C MET A 99 -3.53 -7.50 17.61
N GLY A 100 -4.24 -6.37 17.68
CA GLY A 100 -5.70 -6.33 17.58
C GLY A 100 -6.24 -6.88 16.27
N ARG A 101 -5.58 -6.58 15.13
CA ARG A 101 -5.97 -7.14 13.82
C ARG A 101 -5.87 -8.66 13.79
N ALA A 102 -4.81 -9.22 14.35
CA ALA A 102 -4.63 -10.66 14.42
C ALA A 102 -5.67 -11.36 15.31
N LEU A 103 -6.04 -10.73 16.44
CA LEU A 103 -6.99 -11.32 17.40
C LEU A 103 -8.46 -11.17 16.99
N HIS A 104 -8.82 -10.03 16.38
CA HIS A 104 -10.21 -9.68 16.13
C HIS A 104 -10.61 -9.72 14.65
N GLY A 105 -9.65 -9.94 13.76
CA GLY A 105 -9.87 -9.92 12.32
C GLY A 105 -9.90 -8.49 11.73
N VAL A 106 -9.90 -8.44 10.39
CA VAL A 106 -9.77 -7.19 9.63
C VAL A 106 -11.08 -6.41 9.51
N ASP A 107 -12.21 -7.06 9.75
CA ASP A 107 -13.55 -6.47 9.67
C ASP A 107 -13.95 -5.75 10.98
N GLN A 108 -13.14 -5.89 12.02
CA GLN A 108 -13.38 -5.24 13.30
C GLN A 108 -12.54 -3.97 13.44
N SER A 109 -13.13 -2.93 14.03
CA SER A 109 -12.37 -1.72 14.37
C SER A 109 -11.32 -2.05 15.43
N VAL A 110 -10.08 -1.67 15.15
CA VAL A 110 -8.93 -1.76 16.05
C VAL A 110 -8.38 -0.38 16.42
N SER A 111 -9.20 0.68 16.31
CA SER A 111 -8.84 1.99 16.86
C SER A 111 -8.66 1.90 18.38
N LEU A 112 -7.84 2.77 18.97
CA LEU A 112 -7.59 2.79 20.40
C LEU A 112 -8.90 2.88 21.18
N ALA A 113 -9.84 3.74 20.74
CA ALA A 113 -11.17 3.86 21.35
C ALA A 113 -11.96 2.54 21.31
N SER A 114 -12.00 1.87 20.16
CA SER A 114 -12.72 0.59 20.00
C SER A 114 -12.10 -0.52 20.83
N MET A 115 -10.76 -0.54 20.92
CA MET A 115 -10.04 -1.53 21.71
C MET A 115 -10.20 -1.26 23.22
N ALA A 116 -10.17 0.00 23.65
CA ALA A 116 -10.39 0.38 25.05
C ALA A 116 -11.76 -0.09 25.56
N VAL A 117 -12.82 0.11 24.77
CA VAL A 117 -14.17 -0.39 25.07
C VAL A 117 -14.20 -1.92 25.08
N ARG A 118 -13.61 -2.59 24.08
CA ARG A 118 -13.60 -4.04 23.96
C ARG A 118 -12.93 -4.74 25.14
N TYR A 119 -11.85 -4.17 25.66
CA TYR A 119 -11.13 -4.70 26.81
C TYR A 119 -11.57 -4.11 28.14
N ALA A 120 -12.54 -3.19 28.13
CA ALA A 120 -13.07 -2.51 29.33
C ALA A 120 -11.97 -1.82 30.16
N VAL A 121 -11.00 -1.18 29.50
CA VAL A 121 -9.84 -0.54 30.15
C VAL A 121 -9.97 0.97 30.29
N GLY A 122 -11.07 1.55 29.83
CA GLY A 122 -11.36 2.99 29.92
C GLY A 122 -11.94 3.57 28.63
N GLU A 123 -11.93 4.89 28.53
CA GLU A 123 -12.45 5.63 27.39
C GLU A 123 -11.36 6.56 26.82
N LYS A 124 -11.29 6.64 25.48
CA LYS A 124 -10.42 7.59 24.78
C LYS A 124 -11.06 8.98 24.79
N GLY A 125 -10.29 10.01 25.14
CA GLY A 125 -10.70 11.41 25.08
C GLY A 125 -10.86 11.92 23.63
N THR A 126 -11.33 13.18 23.53
CA THR A 126 -11.57 13.86 22.23
C THR A 126 -10.82 15.18 22.11
N GLU A 127 -9.95 15.49 23.05
CA GLU A 127 -9.21 16.77 23.17
C GLU A 127 -8.37 17.09 21.94
N VAL A 128 -7.88 16.08 21.24
CA VAL A 128 -7.16 16.22 19.97
C VAL A 128 -7.94 17.02 18.94
N MET A 129 -9.27 16.95 18.93
CA MET A 129 -10.11 17.70 17.98
C MET A 129 -10.00 19.22 18.13
N ASN A 130 -9.56 19.72 19.27
CA ASN A 130 -9.36 21.13 19.56
C ASN A 130 -7.95 21.63 19.19
N ALA A 131 -7.05 20.75 18.76
CA ALA A 131 -5.67 21.05 18.42
C ALA A 131 -5.44 21.33 16.93
N VAL A 132 -6.48 21.28 16.09
CA VAL A 132 -6.38 21.47 14.63
C VAL A 132 -5.82 22.85 14.30
N GLY A 133 -4.66 22.91 13.66
CA GLY A 133 -4.01 24.16 13.25
C GLY A 133 -3.32 24.91 14.38
N VAL A 134 -3.18 24.33 15.57
CA VAL A 134 -2.56 24.96 16.74
C VAL A 134 -1.15 24.41 16.93
N GLY A 135 -0.13 25.23 16.69
CA GLY A 135 1.25 24.93 17.05
C GLY A 135 1.48 25.02 18.55
N ARG A 136 2.52 24.36 19.06
CA ARG A 136 2.82 24.26 20.49
C ARG A 136 2.85 25.62 21.19
N GLU A 137 3.42 26.64 20.59
CA GLU A 137 3.56 27.98 21.15
C GLU A 137 2.22 28.73 21.35
N PHE A 138 1.16 28.27 20.65
CA PHE A 138 -0.17 28.88 20.72
C PHE A 138 -1.09 28.22 21.74
N PHE A 139 -0.66 27.14 22.38
CA PHE A 139 -1.42 26.53 23.47
C PHE A 139 -1.30 27.37 24.75
N SER A 140 -2.43 27.65 25.37
CA SER A 140 -2.39 28.16 26.79
C SER A 140 -1.88 27.05 27.71
N PRO A 141 -1.29 27.40 28.88
CA PRO A 141 -0.84 26.41 29.88
C PRO A 141 -1.92 25.38 30.23
N ASP A 142 -3.16 25.84 30.44
CA ASP A 142 -4.30 24.97 30.76
C ASP A 142 -4.68 24.05 29.63
N ALA A 143 -4.69 24.55 28.36
CA ALA A 143 -4.97 23.75 27.21
C ALA A 143 -3.88 22.67 26.99
N LEU A 144 -2.62 23.04 27.16
CA LEU A 144 -1.50 22.13 27.08
C LEU A 144 -1.52 21.05 28.16
N ALA A 145 -1.91 21.43 29.40
CA ALA A 145 -2.08 20.48 30.50
C ALA A 145 -3.22 19.47 30.23
N LYS A 146 -4.35 19.91 29.67
CA LYS A 146 -5.46 19.04 29.23
C LYS A 146 -5.03 18.12 28.11
N TYR A 147 -4.29 18.64 27.13
CA TYR A 147 -3.77 17.86 26.01
C TYR A 147 -2.77 16.81 26.50
N GLY A 148 -1.92 17.15 27.47
CA GLY A 148 -1.05 16.19 28.12
C GLY A 148 -1.78 15.14 28.96
N ALA A 149 -2.92 15.47 29.57
CA ALA A 149 -3.76 14.49 30.25
C ALA A 149 -4.37 13.49 29.26
N TYR A 150 -4.83 13.98 28.10
CA TYR A 150 -5.31 13.16 26.99
C TYR A 150 -4.23 12.19 26.50
N CYS A 151 -3.03 12.68 26.19
CA CYS A 151 -1.92 11.85 25.72
C CYS A 151 -1.50 10.79 26.76
N ARG A 152 -1.44 11.14 28.05
CA ARG A 152 -1.21 10.14 29.12
C ARG A 152 -2.30 9.07 29.18
N ASN A 153 -3.56 9.45 28.97
CA ASN A 153 -4.66 8.49 28.94
C ASN A 153 -4.48 7.50 27.77
N ASP A 154 -4.06 7.97 26.59
CA ASP A 154 -3.80 7.10 25.43
C ASP A 154 -2.67 6.11 25.70
N VAL A 155 -1.61 6.53 26.41
CA VAL A 155 -0.53 5.64 26.88
C VAL A 155 -1.06 4.58 27.86
N GLU A 156 -1.86 4.99 28.86
CA GLU A 156 -2.42 4.04 29.84
C GLU A 156 -3.37 3.04 29.17
N LEU A 157 -4.24 3.49 28.26
CA LEU A 157 -5.12 2.61 27.48
C LEU A 157 -4.30 1.60 26.67
N THR A 158 -3.27 2.08 25.97
CA THR A 158 -2.38 1.24 25.14
C THR A 158 -1.67 0.19 25.97
N TYR A 159 -1.11 0.58 27.13
CA TYR A 159 -0.45 -0.33 28.06
C TYR A 159 -1.42 -1.41 28.58
N ASN A 160 -2.60 -1.00 29.05
CA ASN A 160 -3.59 -1.93 29.59
C ASN A 160 -4.13 -2.90 28.51
N ILE A 161 -4.40 -2.43 27.30
CA ILE A 161 -4.79 -3.28 26.17
C ILE A 161 -3.70 -4.32 25.90
N PHE A 162 -2.44 -3.90 25.85
CA PHE A 162 -1.31 -4.82 25.66
C PHE A 162 -1.26 -5.89 26.74
N GLN A 163 -1.39 -5.52 28.01
CA GLN A 163 -1.39 -6.48 29.12
C GLN A 163 -2.53 -7.51 28.97
N HIS A 164 -3.74 -7.07 28.64
CA HIS A 164 -4.86 -7.98 28.39
C HIS A 164 -4.60 -8.96 27.23
N MET A 165 -4.04 -8.49 26.11
CA MET A 165 -3.70 -9.34 24.99
C MET A 165 -2.63 -10.38 25.35
N MET A 166 -1.61 -9.98 26.12
CA MET A 166 -0.56 -10.88 26.57
C MET A 166 -1.08 -11.93 27.55
N LEU A 167 -1.94 -11.53 28.49
CA LEU A 167 -2.61 -12.44 29.43
C LEU A 167 -3.53 -13.43 28.70
N SER A 168 -4.12 -13.03 27.58
CA SER A 168 -4.93 -13.89 26.70
C SER A 168 -4.09 -14.85 25.86
N GLY A 169 -2.77 -14.85 26.00
CA GLY A 169 -1.86 -15.77 25.32
C GLY A 169 -1.46 -15.39 23.91
N PHE A 170 -1.35 -14.09 23.59
CA PHE A 170 -0.87 -13.67 22.27
C PHE A 170 0.47 -14.32 21.91
N PRO A 171 0.62 -14.93 20.72
CA PRO A 171 1.80 -15.72 20.40
C PRO A 171 3.08 -14.88 20.32
N LYS A 172 4.11 -15.25 21.03
CA LYS A 172 5.42 -14.54 21.01
C LYS A 172 6.08 -14.53 19.61
N GLY A 173 5.81 -15.53 18.78
CA GLY A 173 6.27 -15.58 17.38
C GLY A 173 5.70 -14.43 16.55
N GLU A 174 4.43 -14.13 16.76
CA GLU A 174 3.74 -13.03 16.08
C GLU A 174 4.26 -11.65 16.49
N LEU A 175 4.67 -11.47 17.74
CA LEU A 175 5.33 -10.23 18.19
C LEU A 175 6.62 -9.96 17.41
N LYS A 176 7.40 -11.01 17.08
CA LYS A 176 8.61 -10.86 16.25
C LYS A 176 8.29 -10.47 14.81
N LEU A 177 7.18 -10.98 14.26
CA LEU A 177 6.72 -10.59 12.91
C LEU A 177 6.20 -9.15 12.88
N ILE A 178 5.54 -8.70 13.94
CA ILE A 178 5.12 -7.30 14.11
C ILE A 178 6.35 -6.39 14.19
N ASP A 179 7.33 -6.73 15.04
CA ASP A 179 8.58 -6.00 15.17
C ASP A 179 9.34 -5.90 13.84
N LEU A 180 9.49 -7.01 13.13
CA LEU A 180 10.10 -7.03 11.79
C LEU A 180 9.36 -6.10 10.81
N THR A 181 8.03 -6.17 10.79
CA THR A 181 7.19 -5.34 9.92
C THR A 181 7.38 -3.86 10.20
N LEU A 182 7.38 -3.48 11.47
CA LEU A 182 7.60 -2.11 11.91
C LEU A 182 9.03 -1.64 11.59
N SER A 183 10.02 -2.48 11.86
CA SER A 183 11.43 -2.17 11.62
C SER A 183 11.74 -1.91 10.15
N MET A 184 11.08 -2.59 9.19
CA MET A 184 11.22 -2.33 7.76
C MET A 184 10.77 -0.90 7.36
N PHE A 185 9.86 -0.31 8.12
CA PHE A 185 9.42 1.07 7.92
C PHE A 185 10.26 2.06 8.74
N ILE A 186 10.39 1.81 10.04
CA ILE A 186 10.99 2.73 11.02
C ILE A 186 12.50 2.87 10.82
N HIS A 187 13.18 1.81 10.39
CA HIS A 187 14.62 1.78 10.13
C HIS A 187 14.91 1.51 8.64
N PRO A 188 14.49 2.41 7.74
CA PRO A 188 14.64 2.19 6.30
C PRO A 188 16.12 2.18 5.91
N VAL A 189 16.50 1.19 5.11
CA VAL A 189 17.87 1.03 4.60
C VAL A 189 17.94 1.08 3.07
N LEU A 190 16.83 0.91 2.39
CA LEU A 190 16.78 0.85 0.94
C LEU A 190 17.03 2.21 0.30
N LYS A 191 17.69 2.20 -0.87
CA LYS A 191 17.91 3.37 -1.71
C LYS A 191 17.05 3.28 -2.97
N LEU A 192 16.88 4.40 -3.64
CA LEU A 192 16.19 4.47 -4.92
C LEU A 192 17.13 5.01 -5.99
N ASP A 193 17.14 4.36 -7.15
CA ASP A 193 17.81 4.85 -8.35
C ASP A 193 16.98 5.99 -8.95
N THR A 194 17.32 7.23 -8.58
CA THR A 194 16.60 8.42 -9.01
C THR A 194 16.72 8.69 -10.50
N GLU A 195 17.84 8.33 -11.11
CA GLU A 195 18.05 8.52 -12.57
C GLU A 195 17.20 7.52 -13.36
N ALA A 196 17.17 6.25 -12.93
CA ALA A 196 16.30 5.26 -13.53
C ALA A 196 14.80 5.64 -13.36
N LEU A 197 14.41 6.20 -12.21
CA LEU A 197 13.04 6.67 -11.98
C LEU A 197 12.67 7.87 -12.85
N LYS A 198 13.56 8.86 -13.03
CA LYS A 198 13.38 10.00 -13.92
C LYS A 198 13.22 9.55 -15.37
N ALA A 199 14.11 8.68 -15.83
CA ALA A 199 14.03 8.10 -17.18
C ALA A 199 12.71 7.35 -17.39
N HIS A 200 12.32 6.51 -16.42
CA HIS A 200 11.06 5.77 -16.47
C HIS A 200 9.83 6.69 -16.51
N LEU A 201 9.81 7.76 -15.71
CA LEU A 201 8.72 8.75 -15.74
C LEU A 201 8.64 9.44 -17.10
N ALA A 202 9.77 9.90 -17.64
CA ALA A 202 9.84 10.54 -18.94
C ALA A 202 9.36 9.61 -20.07
N ASP A 203 9.82 8.36 -20.08
CA ASP A 203 9.38 7.33 -21.04
C ASP A 203 7.88 7.08 -20.95
N THR A 204 7.35 6.95 -19.73
CA THR A 204 5.92 6.68 -19.50
C THR A 204 5.05 7.83 -20.02
N VAL A 205 5.45 9.07 -19.73
CA VAL A 205 4.76 10.29 -20.23
C VAL A 205 4.87 10.38 -21.74
N ALA A 206 6.06 10.13 -22.33
CA ALA A 206 6.26 10.18 -23.78
C ALA A 206 5.44 9.12 -24.52
N GLN A 207 5.39 7.87 -24.02
CA GLN A 207 4.57 6.80 -24.60
C GLN A 207 3.07 7.15 -24.56
N LYS A 208 2.58 7.68 -23.45
CA LYS A 208 1.18 8.12 -23.35
C LYS A 208 0.86 9.25 -24.32
N LYS A 209 1.77 10.22 -24.44
CA LYS A 209 1.64 11.31 -25.41
C LYS A 209 1.58 10.79 -26.85
N ALA A 210 2.47 9.85 -27.20
CA ALA A 210 2.51 9.24 -28.52
C ALA A 210 1.21 8.47 -28.85
N HIS A 211 0.72 7.65 -27.94
CA HIS A 211 -0.54 6.92 -28.10
C HIS A 211 -1.73 7.86 -28.27
N LEU A 212 -1.76 8.96 -27.51
CA LEU A 212 -2.80 9.96 -27.61
C LEU A 212 -2.80 10.69 -28.95
N VAL A 213 -1.61 11.10 -29.41
CA VAL A 213 -1.42 11.76 -30.71
C VAL A 213 -1.89 10.85 -31.84
N SER A 214 -1.44 9.57 -31.84
CA SER A 214 -1.86 8.58 -32.82
C SER A 214 -3.37 8.37 -32.83
N ALA A 215 -4.00 8.30 -31.67
CA ALA A 215 -5.46 8.17 -31.55
C ALA A 215 -6.21 9.38 -32.11
N LEU A 216 -5.76 10.61 -31.82
CA LEU A 216 -6.38 11.84 -32.34
C LEU A 216 -6.25 11.93 -33.86
N GLN A 217 -5.09 11.57 -34.40
CA GLN A 217 -4.88 11.52 -35.86
C GLN A 217 -5.78 10.48 -36.51
N ALA A 218 -5.92 9.29 -35.92
CA ALA A 218 -6.74 8.20 -36.42
C ALA A 218 -8.24 8.58 -36.53
N VAL A 219 -8.74 9.46 -35.66
CA VAL A 219 -10.13 9.93 -35.67
C VAL A 219 -10.30 11.30 -36.37
N GLY A 220 -9.31 11.73 -37.16
CA GLY A 220 -9.39 12.95 -37.96
C GLY A 220 -9.26 14.27 -37.19
N LYS A 221 -8.72 14.21 -35.94
CA LYS A 221 -8.54 15.39 -35.06
C LYS A 221 -7.08 15.89 -35.09
N GLN A 222 -6.51 16.09 -36.29
CA GLN A 222 -5.10 16.50 -36.47
C GLN A 222 -4.76 17.79 -35.75
N ASP A 223 -5.63 18.80 -35.75
CA ASP A 223 -5.39 20.08 -35.09
C ASP A 223 -5.21 19.91 -33.58
N LEU A 224 -6.04 19.08 -32.93
CA LEU A 224 -5.91 18.75 -31.52
C LEU A 224 -4.63 17.97 -31.24
N ALA A 225 -4.24 17.07 -32.13
CA ALA A 225 -2.99 16.33 -32.00
C ALA A 225 -1.78 17.26 -32.03
N VAL A 226 -1.74 18.23 -32.96
CA VAL A 226 -0.67 19.23 -33.08
C VAL A 226 -0.61 20.12 -31.85
N LYS A 227 -1.72 20.67 -31.41
CA LYS A 227 -1.79 21.51 -30.19
C LYS A 227 -1.35 20.73 -28.95
N HIS A 228 -1.75 19.46 -28.85
CA HIS A 228 -1.31 18.59 -27.74
C HIS A 228 0.20 18.35 -27.76
N ILE A 229 0.81 18.19 -28.95
CA ILE A 229 2.28 18.08 -29.09
C ILE A 229 2.97 19.36 -28.62
N LEU A 230 2.41 20.53 -28.94
CA LEU A 230 2.94 21.82 -28.54
C LEU A 230 2.82 22.13 -27.03
N GLY A 231 2.07 21.32 -26.27
CA GLY A 231 1.98 21.43 -24.81
C GLY A 231 0.93 22.42 -24.31
N ASP A 232 -0.06 22.78 -25.15
CA ASP A 232 -1.17 23.63 -24.76
C ASP A 232 -2.02 22.95 -23.66
N GLU A 233 -2.03 23.55 -22.45
CA GLU A 233 -2.69 22.98 -21.26
C GLU A 233 -4.22 22.91 -21.43
N GLU A 234 -4.84 23.90 -22.09
CA GLU A 234 -6.27 23.92 -22.35
C GLU A 234 -6.67 22.75 -23.26
N THR A 235 -5.89 22.54 -24.32
CA THR A 235 -6.07 21.39 -25.24
C THR A 235 -5.82 20.06 -24.54
N GLN A 236 -4.85 19.96 -23.63
CA GLN A 236 -4.62 18.74 -22.86
C GLN A 236 -5.84 18.39 -21.99
N ALA A 237 -6.44 19.40 -21.33
CA ALA A 237 -7.64 19.20 -20.53
C ALA A 237 -8.86 18.81 -21.39
N GLU A 238 -9.03 19.44 -22.57
CA GLU A 238 -10.09 19.11 -23.52
C GLU A 238 -9.97 17.67 -24.04
N VAL A 239 -8.79 17.27 -24.50
CA VAL A 239 -8.51 15.93 -24.99
C VAL A 239 -8.75 14.88 -23.93
N ARG A 240 -8.29 15.16 -22.70
CA ARG A 240 -8.54 14.27 -21.57
C ARG A 240 -10.04 14.13 -21.30
N LYS A 241 -10.78 15.23 -21.25
CA LYS A 241 -12.24 15.24 -21.06
C LYS A 241 -12.96 14.43 -22.14
N THR A 242 -12.56 14.60 -23.38
CA THR A 242 -13.12 13.88 -24.54
C THR A 242 -12.92 12.37 -24.43
N LEU A 243 -11.69 11.91 -24.17
CA LEU A 243 -11.38 10.49 -24.01
C LEU A 243 -11.97 9.85 -22.76
N MET A 244 -12.15 10.62 -21.68
CA MET A 244 -12.74 10.14 -20.42
C MET A 244 -14.27 10.03 -20.51
N SER A 245 -14.92 10.84 -21.32
CA SER A 245 -16.38 10.80 -21.52
C SER A 245 -16.78 9.53 -22.25
N ASN A 246 -17.67 8.72 -21.67
CA ASN A 246 -18.20 7.53 -22.32
C ASN A 246 -18.96 7.87 -23.60
N VAL A 247 -19.73 8.94 -23.60
CA VAL A 247 -20.55 9.38 -24.74
C VAL A 247 -19.67 9.86 -25.90
N GLN A 248 -18.69 10.72 -25.62
CA GLN A 248 -17.77 11.22 -26.65
C GLN A 248 -16.87 10.12 -27.20
N PHE A 249 -16.43 9.20 -26.34
CA PHE A 249 -15.63 8.07 -26.78
C PHE A 249 -16.42 7.09 -27.69
N ALA A 250 -17.69 6.82 -27.33
CA ALA A 250 -18.58 6.03 -28.18
C ALA A 250 -18.81 6.71 -29.55
N ALA A 251 -18.95 8.04 -29.57
CA ALA A 251 -19.05 8.79 -30.82
C ALA A 251 -17.78 8.71 -31.68
N MET A 252 -16.59 8.67 -31.07
CA MET A 252 -15.33 8.47 -31.80
C MET A 252 -15.22 7.05 -32.36
N LEU A 253 -15.63 6.01 -31.64
CA LEU A 253 -15.70 4.65 -32.15
C LEU A 253 -16.66 4.56 -33.34
N LYS A 254 -17.84 5.17 -33.21
CA LYS A 254 -18.80 5.22 -34.32
C LYS A 254 -18.27 5.93 -35.57
N GLY A 255 -17.43 6.96 -35.40
CA GLY A 255 -16.69 7.60 -36.50
C GLY A 255 -15.66 6.71 -37.20
N LEU A 256 -15.32 5.56 -36.61
CA LEU A 256 -14.52 4.48 -37.18
C LEU A 256 -15.36 3.27 -37.58
N ASP A 257 -16.69 3.44 -37.76
CA ASP A 257 -17.65 2.39 -38.09
C ASP A 257 -17.74 1.25 -37.04
N VAL A 258 -17.39 1.56 -35.77
CA VAL A 258 -17.42 0.58 -34.67
C VAL A 258 -18.47 1.01 -33.64
N GLU A 259 -19.44 0.15 -33.37
CA GLU A 259 -20.42 0.37 -32.32
C GLU A 259 -19.78 0.14 -30.92
N ALA A 260 -20.05 1.07 -30.01
CA ALA A 260 -19.54 0.95 -28.64
C ALA A 260 -20.24 -0.20 -27.89
N PRO A 261 -19.51 -1.12 -27.24
CA PRO A 261 -20.11 -2.26 -26.57
C PRO A 261 -20.96 -1.84 -25.36
N ILE A 262 -22.00 -2.62 -25.10
CA ILE A 262 -22.99 -2.39 -24.04
C ILE A 262 -22.97 -3.57 -23.07
N LYS A 263 -23.16 -3.30 -21.78
CA LYS A 263 -23.38 -4.29 -20.72
C LYS A 263 -24.56 -3.92 -19.84
N ILE A 264 -25.06 -4.86 -19.09
CA ILE A 264 -26.04 -4.58 -18.03
C ILE A 264 -25.29 -4.15 -16.76
N SER A 265 -25.63 -2.98 -16.23
CA SER A 265 -25.07 -2.49 -14.99
C SER A 265 -25.49 -3.38 -13.82
N PRO A 266 -24.56 -3.97 -13.07
CA PRO A 266 -24.90 -4.80 -11.91
C PRO A 266 -25.59 -4.00 -10.78
N THR A 267 -25.39 -2.69 -10.73
CA THR A 267 -25.96 -1.81 -9.71
C THR A 267 -27.37 -1.34 -10.06
N THR A 268 -27.63 -1.04 -11.34
CA THR A 268 -28.90 -0.42 -11.76
C THR A 268 -29.79 -1.34 -12.60
N GLY A 269 -29.29 -2.49 -13.07
CA GLY A 269 -29.98 -3.39 -13.98
C GLY A 269 -30.22 -2.82 -15.39
N LYS A 270 -29.69 -1.61 -15.71
CA LYS A 270 -29.94 -0.94 -17.00
C LYS A 270 -28.75 -1.11 -17.95
N PRO A 271 -28.99 -1.09 -19.29
CA PRO A 271 -27.92 -1.05 -20.28
C PRO A 271 -27.00 0.16 -20.06
N THR A 272 -25.69 -0.08 -20.10
CA THR A 272 -24.65 0.96 -20.01
C THR A 272 -23.49 0.60 -20.92
N LEU A 273 -22.69 1.60 -21.33
CA LEU A 273 -21.52 1.39 -22.18
C LEU A 273 -20.45 0.57 -21.44
N ALA A 274 -19.99 -0.51 -22.05
CA ALA A 274 -18.96 -1.42 -21.55
C ALA A 274 -17.56 -0.92 -21.96
N LEU A 275 -17.13 0.23 -21.41
CA LEU A 275 -15.90 0.94 -21.77
C LEU A 275 -14.90 1.02 -20.61
N ALA A 276 -15.01 0.16 -19.60
CA ALA A 276 -14.03 0.03 -18.55
C ALA A 276 -12.91 -0.96 -18.95
N LYS A 277 -11.70 -0.76 -18.38
CA LYS A 277 -10.52 -1.60 -18.64
C LYS A 277 -10.78 -3.11 -18.43
N ASN A 278 -11.69 -3.45 -17.52
CA ASN A 278 -12.00 -4.83 -17.17
C ASN A 278 -13.20 -5.41 -17.94
N ASP A 279 -13.87 -4.62 -18.79
CA ASP A 279 -14.96 -5.10 -19.61
C ASP A 279 -14.41 -5.96 -20.74
N GLU A 280 -14.87 -7.21 -20.89
CA GLU A 280 -14.37 -8.13 -21.92
C GLU A 280 -14.57 -7.57 -23.32
N ALA A 281 -15.76 -7.07 -23.63
CA ALA A 281 -16.02 -6.43 -24.92
C ALA A 281 -15.16 -5.19 -25.21
N PHE A 282 -14.63 -4.51 -24.17
CA PHE A 282 -13.66 -3.44 -24.37
C PHE A 282 -12.25 -3.97 -24.63
N LYS A 283 -11.91 -5.12 -24.05
CA LYS A 283 -10.64 -5.81 -24.34
C LYS A 283 -10.58 -6.30 -25.78
N GLU A 284 -11.69 -6.79 -26.31
CA GLU A 284 -11.80 -7.17 -27.72
C GLU A 284 -11.51 -5.98 -28.66
N LEU A 285 -11.93 -4.76 -28.30
CA LEU A 285 -11.60 -3.56 -29.07
C LEU A 285 -10.10 -3.21 -29.06
N LEU A 286 -9.34 -3.63 -28.05
CA LEU A 286 -7.88 -3.47 -28.03
C LEU A 286 -7.15 -4.40 -29.01
N GLU A 287 -7.81 -5.47 -29.42
CA GLU A 287 -7.32 -6.45 -30.39
C GLU A 287 -8.10 -6.38 -31.74
N HIS A 288 -8.87 -5.30 -31.93
CA HIS A 288 -9.67 -5.05 -33.11
C HIS A 288 -8.80 -5.04 -34.40
N GLU A 289 -9.30 -5.53 -35.52
CA GLU A 289 -8.56 -5.59 -36.79
C GLU A 289 -8.11 -4.20 -37.33
N ASP A 290 -8.88 -3.14 -37.02
CA ASP A 290 -8.50 -1.77 -37.41
C ASP A 290 -7.52 -1.17 -36.35
N PRO A 291 -6.26 -0.86 -36.78
CA PRO A 291 -5.26 -0.25 -35.86
C PRO A 291 -5.69 1.10 -35.27
N ARG A 292 -6.60 1.83 -35.94
CA ARG A 292 -7.13 3.12 -35.42
C ARG A 292 -7.99 2.89 -34.19
N VAL A 293 -8.80 1.84 -34.17
CA VAL A 293 -9.61 1.43 -33.02
C VAL A 293 -8.70 1.01 -31.87
N GLN A 294 -7.68 0.19 -32.15
CA GLN A 294 -6.68 -0.20 -31.16
C GLN A 294 -6.01 1.04 -30.53
N ALA A 295 -5.53 1.98 -31.35
CA ALA A 295 -4.89 3.20 -30.89
C ALA A 295 -5.81 4.07 -30.02
N LEU A 296 -7.06 4.20 -30.40
CA LEU A 296 -8.09 4.97 -29.67
C LEU A 296 -8.37 4.33 -28.30
N CYS A 297 -8.53 3.01 -28.23
CA CYS A 297 -8.75 2.27 -26.98
C CYS A 297 -7.52 2.32 -26.07
N ALA A 298 -6.32 2.18 -26.61
CA ALA A 298 -5.06 2.31 -25.86
C ALA A 298 -4.88 3.71 -25.28
N ALA A 299 -5.20 4.78 -26.05
CA ALA A 299 -5.16 6.16 -25.58
C ALA A 299 -6.16 6.41 -24.43
N ARG A 300 -7.36 5.85 -24.50
CA ARG A 300 -8.34 5.93 -23.42
C ARG A 300 -7.83 5.27 -22.12
N ILE A 301 -7.28 4.07 -22.20
CA ILE A 301 -6.68 3.38 -21.04
C ILE A 301 -5.53 4.21 -20.47
N GLY A 302 -4.62 4.66 -21.31
CA GLY A 302 -3.49 5.50 -20.90
C GLY A 302 -3.91 6.79 -20.23
N THR A 303 -4.96 7.44 -20.72
CA THR A 303 -5.52 8.66 -20.15
C THR A 303 -6.21 8.41 -18.80
N LYS A 304 -6.92 7.27 -18.65
CA LYS A 304 -7.58 6.90 -17.38
C LYS A 304 -6.62 6.46 -16.29
N SER A 305 -5.49 5.86 -16.64
CA SER A 305 -4.53 5.31 -15.69
C SER A 305 -3.33 6.23 -15.53
N THR A 306 -3.24 6.90 -14.37
CA THR A 306 -2.05 7.67 -13.97
C THR A 306 -1.25 6.94 -12.90
N LEU A 307 -1.55 5.66 -12.66
CA LEU A 307 -0.99 4.91 -11.53
C LEU A 307 0.54 4.77 -11.62
N GLU A 308 1.06 4.57 -12.83
CA GLU A 308 2.50 4.39 -13.04
C GLU A 308 3.25 5.69 -12.78
N GLU A 309 2.79 6.81 -13.35
CA GLU A 309 3.40 8.13 -13.10
C GLU A 309 3.32 8.51 -11.63
N THR A 310 2.15 8.31 -11.01
CA THR A 310 1.93 8.66 -9.60
C THR A 310 2.84 7.84 -8.69
N ARG A 311 3.02 6.55 -8.96
CA ARG A 311 3.93 5.68 -8.20
C ARG A 311 5.38 6.09 -8.40
N THR A 312 5.79 6.33 -9.65
CA THR A 312 7.16 6.76 -9.96
C THR A 312 7.48 8.10 -9.31
N GLN A 313 6.57 9.07 -9.41
CA GLN A 313 6.73 10.37 -8.76
C GLN A 313 6.84 10.24 -7.25
N ARG A 314 5.99 9.41 -6.63
CA ARG A 314 6.05 9.15 -5.18
C ARG A 314 7.39 8.56 -4.75
N PHE A 315 7.95 7.61 -5.49
CA PHE A 315 9.27 7.07 -5.21
C PHE A 315 10.35 8.16 -5.29
N MET A 316 10.29 9.01 -6.32
CA MET A 316 11.19 10.15 -6.45
C MET A 316 11.05 11.14 -5.28
N ASP A 317 9.84 11.39 -4.80
CA ASP A 317 9.61 12.32 -3.70
C ASP A 317 10.10 11.74 -2.36
N ILE A 318 9.90 10.44 -2.12
CA ILE A 318 10.47 9.75 -0.96
C ILE A 318 12.00 9.81 -1.00
N SER A 319 12.63 9.58 -2.17
CA SER A 319 14.09 9.59 -2.29
C SER A 319 14.73 10.93 -1.94
N LYS A 320 14.00 12.05 -2.14
CA LYS A 320 14.46 13.39 -1.74
C LYS A 320 14.46 13.59 -0.22
N ARG A 321 13.58 12.87 0.48
CA ARG A 321 13.40 12.99 1.94
C ARG A 321 14.25 11.99 2.75
N GLY A 322 14.83 10.97 2.11
CA GLY A 322 15.73 10.02 2.77
C GLY A 322 15.64 8.60 2.25
N ALA A 323 16.09 7.64 3.06
CA ALA A 323 16.03 6.21 2.73
C ALA A 323 14.59 5.74 2.53
N PHE A 324 14.41 4.76 1.64
CA PHE A 324 13.10 4.27 1.21
C PHE A 324 12.53 3.27 2.22
N PRO A 325 11.43 3.60 2.91
CA PRO A 325 10.79 2.69 3.86
C PRO A 325 9.94 1.66 3.16
N VAL A 326 9.72 0.51 3.82
CA VAL A 326 8.83 -0.54 3.36
C VAL A 326 7.56 -0.54 4.21
N PRO A 327 6.51 0.19 3.79
CA PRO A 327 5.29 0.28 4.58
C PRO A 327 4.40 -0.95 4.34
N LEU A 328 4.45 -1.88 5.26
CA LEU A 328 3.56 -3.02 5.29
C LEU A 328 2.67 -2.97 6.53
N ARG A 329 1.43 -3.37 6.36
CA ARG A 329 0.49 -3.58 7.45
C ARG A 329 0.43 -5.07 7.75
N TYR A 330 0.83 -5.43 8.97
CA TYR A 330 0.70 -6.79 9.49
C TYR A 330 -0.78 -7.18 9.58
N TYR A 331 -1.10 -8.41 9.23
CA TYR A 331 -2.45 -8.98 9.25
C TYR A 331 -3.46 -8.08 8.50
N ALA A 332 -3.19 -7.77 7.23
CA ALA A 332 -4.01 -6.86 6.43
C ALA A 332 -5.22 -7.53 5.75
N ALA A 333 -5.25 -8.85 5.69
CA ALA A 333 -6.32 -9.66 5.15
C ALA A 333 -6.79 -10.69 6.18
N HIS A 334 -8.01 -11.20 6.04
CA HIS A 334 -8.57 -12.24 6.92
C HIS A 334 -7.73 -13.53 6.96
N THR A 335 -6.90 -13.76 5.94
CA THR A 335 -5.94 -14.88 5.88
C THR A 335 -4.59 -14.59 6.54
N GLY A 336 -4.44 -13.46 7.24
CA GLY A 336 -3.18 -13.06 7.89
C GLY A 336 -2.09 -12.52 6.97
N ARG A 337 -2.36 -12.31 5.68
CA ARG A 337 -1.37 -11.77 4.73
C ARG A 337 -1.07 -10.30 5.04
N TRP A 338 0.18 -9.88 4.78
CA TRP A 338 0.56 -8.48 4.78
C TRP A 338 -0.11 -7.73 3.62
N GLY A 339 -0.39 -6.46 3.83
CA GLY A 339 -0.85 -5.54 2.80
C GLY A 339 -0.02 -4.27 2.78
N GLY A 340 0.10 -3.65 1.61
CA GLY A 340 0.71 -2.33 1.49
C GLY A 340 -0.09 -1.26 2.22
N THR A 341 0.59 -0.30 2.80
CA THR A 341 0.01 0.86 3.48
C THR A 341 0.77 2.14 3.11
N ASP A 342 0.47 3.25 3.75
CA ASP A 342 1.17 4.54 3.59
C ASP A 342 1.31 4.99 2.13
N SER A 343 0.30 4.68 1.31
CA SER A 343 0.24 4.98 -0.12
C SER A 343 1.37 4.38 -0.97
N VAL A 344 2.13 3.41 -0.44
CA VAL A 344 3.14 2.63 -1.15
C VAL A 344 2.80 1.15 -1.03
N ASN A 345 2.51 0.49 -2.14
CA ASN A 345 2.25 -0.94 -2.16
C ASN A 345 3.28 -1.64 -3.06
N LEU A 346 4.35 -2.14 -2.44
CA LEU A 346 5.43 -2.84 -3.14
C LEU A 346 5.00 -4.21 -3.66
N GLN A 347 3.99 -4.85 -3.04
CA GLN A 347 3.47 -6.14 -3.47
C GLN A 347 2.76 -6.08 -4.84
N ASN A 348 2.22 -4.90 -5.20
CA ASN A 348 1.48 -4.67 -6.43
C ASN A 348 2.27 -3.87 -7.49
N LEU A 349 3.61 -3.90 -7.44
CA LEU A 349 4.41 -3.33 -8.52
C LEU A 349 4.27 -4.16 -9.79
N PRO A 350 4.22 -3.52 -10.99
CA PRO A 350 4.02 -4.22 -12.25
C PRO A 350 5.07 -5.32 -12.47
N SER A 351 4.61 -6.54 -12.73
CA SER A 351 5.45 -7.71 -13.07
C SER A 351 5.29 -8.16 -14.52
N ARG A 352 4.33 -7.59 -15.25
CA ARG A 352 4.00 -7.89 -16.65
C ARG A 352 3.78 -6.61 -17.44
N GLY A 353 3.92 -6.70 -18.78
CA GLY A 353 3.75 -5.56 -19.70
C GLY A 353 5.04 -4.76 -19.90
N ALA A 354 4.96 -3.69 -20.68
CA ALA A 354 6.10 -2.86 -21.10
C ALA A 354 6.90 -2.24 -19.94
N ASN A 355 6.24 -1.96 -18.80
CA ASN A 355 6.85 -1.38 -17.62
C ASN A 355 7.19 -2.43 -16.54
N ALA A 356 7.14 -3.73 -16.89
CA ALA A 356 7.43 -4.81 -15.96
C ALA A 356 8.81 -4.65 -15.32
N GLY A 357 8.82 -4.67 -14.00
CA GLY A 357 10.05 -4.65 -13.20
C GLY A 357 10.79 -3.31 -13.16
N LYS A 358 10.43 -2.27 -13.93
CA LYS A 358 11.16 -1.00 -13.92
C LYS A 358 11.19 -0.36 -12.53
N LEU A 359 10.05 -0.24 -11.85
CA LEU A 359 9.98 0.27 -10.48
C LEU A 359 10.69 -0.64 -9.47
N LYS A 360 10.58 -1.97 -9.63
CA LYS A 360 11.30 -2.91 -8.75
C LYS A 360 12.82 -2.77 -8.88
N LYS A 361 13.34 -2.64 -10.11
CA LYS A 361 14.76 -2.47 -10.38
C LYS A 361 15.33 -1.14 -9.88
N ALA A 362 14.49 -0.13 -9.70
CA ALA A 362 14.90 1.14 -9.14
C ALA A 362 15.06 1.10 -7.60
N ILE A 363 14.64 0.00 -6.94
CA ILE A 363 14.88 -0.20 -5.51
C ILE A 363 16.23 -0.89 -5.35
N LEU A 364 17.17 -0.21 -4.67
CA LEU A 364 18.55 -0.66 -4.53
C LEU A 364 18.86 -1.08 -3.09
N ALA A 365 19.68 -2.12 -2.95
CA ALA A 365 20.32 -2.42 -1.69
C ALA A 365 21.33 -1.32 -1.32
N PRO A 366 21.58 -1.05 -0.02
CA PRO A 366 22.67 -0.16 0.37
C PRO A 366 24.02 -0.69 -0.09
N GLU A 367 25.01 0.18 -0.15
CA GLU A 367 26.40 -0.22 -0.48
C GLU A 367 26.91 -1.30 0.48
N GLY A 368 27.55 -2.33 -0.07
CA GLY A 368 28.02 -3.48 0.68
C GLY A 368 26.95 -4.56 0.98
N TYR A 369 25.72 -4.36 0.52
CA TYR A 369 24.60 -5.31 0.70
C TYR A 369 24.07 -5.82 -0.64
N VAL A 370 23.42 -6.97 -0.61
CA VAL A 370 22.72 -7.55 -1.76
C VAL A 370 21.29 -7.91 -1.36
N PHE A 371 20.40 -7.94 -2.32
CA PHE A 371 19.08 -8.56 -2.14
C PHE A 371 19.20 -10.07 -2.23
N ILE A 372 18.55 -10.76 -1.30
CA ILE A 372 18.30 -12.18 -1.37
C ILE A 372 16.80 -12.37 -1.52
N ASP A 373 16.38 -12.93 -2.65
CA ASP A 373 14.98 -13.24 -2.95
C ASP A 373 14.76 -14.75 -2.82
N ALA A 374 13.81 -15.14 -1.97
CA ALA A 374 13.46 -16.53 -1.74
C ALA A 374 11.95 -16.69 -1.75
N ASP A 375 11.45 -17.55 -2.65
CA ASP A 375 10.02 -17.84 -2.80
C ASP A 375 9.74 -19.32 -2.58
N SER A 376 8.69 -19.62 -1.82
CA SER A 376 8.20 -20.98 -1.65
C SER A 376 7.40 -21.40 -2.88
N SER A 377 8.01 -22.19 -3.76
CA SER A 377 7.40 -22.61 -5.02
C SER A 377 6.05 -23.29 -4.80
N SER A 378 5.01 -22.75 -5.45
CA SER A 378 3.65 -23.32 -5.49
C SER A 378 3.03 -23.60 -4.12
N ILE A 379 3.35 -22.76 -3.09
CA ILE A 379 2.98 -23.04 -1.69
C ILE A 379 1.46 -23.21 -1.52
N GLU A 380 0.64 -22.42 -2.18
CA GLU A 380 -0.83 -22.53 -2.10
C GLU A 380 -1.33 -23.89 -2.61
N ALA A 381 -0.84 -24.33 -3.76
CA ALA A 381 -1.22 -25.63 -4.33
C ALA A 381 -0.70 -26.81 -3.50
N ARG A 382 0.50 -26.69 -2.90
CA ARG A 382 1.06 -27.70 -2.00
C ARG A 382 0.25 -27.84 -0.71
N THR A 383 -0.07 -26.71 -0.08
CA THR A 383 -0.87 -26.69 1.15
C THR A 383 -2.28 -27.22 0.89
N LEU A 384 -2.91 -26.81 -0.21
CA LEU A 384 -4.24 -27.30 -0.58
C LEU A 384 -4.25 -28.82 -0.80
N ALA A 385 -3.26 -29.34 -1.55
CA ALA A 385 -3.14 -30.79 -1.78
C ALA A 385 -2.96 -31.57 -0.47
N TRP A 386 -2.16 -31.02 0.45
CA TRP A 386 -1.92 -31.65 1.77
C TRP A 386 -3.18 -31.60 2.64
N GLU A 387 -3.84 -30.45 2.78
CA GLU A 387 -5.04 -30.29 3.60
C GLU A 387 -6.26 -31.07 3.07
N SER A 388 -6.37 -31.19 1.74
CA SER A 388 -7.46 -31.98 1.12
C SER A 388 -7.18 -33.48 1.11
N GLY A 389 -6.00 -33.94 1.53
CA GLY A 389 -5.60 -35.33 1.48
C GLY A 389 -5.40 -35.85 0.05
N GLN A 390 -5.06 -34.99 -0.91
CA GLN A 390 -4.84 -35.38 -2.31
C GLN A 390 -3.41 -35.93 -2.50
N ASP A 391 -3.21 -37.18 -2.10
CA ASP A 391 -1.90 -37.83 -2.02
C ASP A 391 -1.14 -37.91 -3.35
N ASP A 392 -1.83 -38.04 -4.48
CA ASP A 392 -1.22 -38.04 -5.82
C ASP A 392 -0.56 -36.69 -6.13
N LEU A 393 -1.18 -35.58 -5.84
CA LEU A 393 -0.57 -34.25 -5.98
C LEU A 393 0.57 -34.02 -4.97
N VAL A 394 0.41 -34.46 -3.71
CA VAL A 394 1.48 -34.37 -2.71
C VAL A 394 2.71 -35.14 -3.19
N LYS A 395 2.55 -36.36 -3.74
CA LYS A 395 3.63 -37.16 -4.30
C LYS A 395 4.25 -36.52 -5.53
N ALA A 396 3.45 -35.95 -6.44
CA ALA A 396 3.94 -35.22 -7.61
C ALA A 396 4.84 -34.05 -7.21
N PHE A 397 4.43 -33.26 -6.22
CA PHE A 397 5.27 -32.20 -5.67
C PHE A 397 6.56 -32.71 -5.00
N ALA A 398 6.50 -33.82 -4.29
CA ALA A 398 7.66 -34.42 -3.64
C ALA A 398 8.68 -34.94 -4.68
N ASN A 399 8.21 -35.45 -5.82
CA ASN A 399 9.02 -35.89 -6.94
C ASN A 399 9.58 -34.74 -7.79
N GLY A 400 9.21 -33.48 -7.51
CA GLY A 400 9.63 -32.33 -8.31
C GLY A 400 8.91 -32.19 -9.66
N GLU A 401 7.76 -32.83 -9.82
CA GLU A 401 6.96 -32.77 -11.04
C GLU A 401 6.26 -31.40 -11.17
N ASP A 402 6.05 -30.95 -12.41
CA ASP A 402 5.29 -29.72 -12.69
C ASP A 402 3.78 -30.00 -12.71
N VAL A 403 3.14 -29.92 -11.56
CA VAL A 403 1.71 -30.21 -11.40
C VAL A 403 0.82 -29.29 -12.28
N TYR A 404 1.29 -28.12 -12.66
CA TYR A 404 0.55 -27.22 -13.56
C TYR A 404 0.61 -27.74 -15.01
N LYS A 405 1.73 -28.32 -15.40
CA LYS A 405 1.81 -29.02 -16.71
C LYS A 405 0.99 -30.32 -16.71
N ILE A 406 0.97 -31.05 -15.61
CA ILE A 406 0.13 -32.25 -15.45
C ILE A 406 -1.35 -31.89 -15.65
N MET A 407 -1.82 -30.84 -14.95
CA MET A 407 -3.21 -30.36 -15.11
C MET A 407 -3.50 -29.89 -16.53
N ALA A 408 -2.61 -29.15 -17.14
CA ALA A 408 -2.76 -28.71 -18.54
C ALA A 408 -2.80 -29.89 -19.51
N ALA A 409 -1.96 -30.89 -19.31
CA ALA A 409 -1.97 -32.11 -20.12
C ALA A 409 -3.32 -32.84 -20.05
N ALA A 410 -3.90 -32.92 -18.85
CA ALA A 410 -5.25 -33.48 -18.66
C ALA A 410 -6.33 -32.65 -19.33
N ILE A 411 -6.29 -31.32 -19.26
CA ILE A 411 -7.26 -30.41 -19.90
C ILE A 411 -7.21 -30.52 -21.40
N TYR A 412 -6.00 -30.57 -22.00
CA TYR A 412 -5.82 -30.55 -23.43
C TYR A 412 -5.74 -31.95 -24.08
N GLY A 413 -5.83 -33.03 -23.30
CA GLY A 413 -5.69 -34.41 -23.78
C GLY A 413 -4.32 -34.68 -24.42
N THR A 414 -3.24 -34.12 -23.87
CA THR A 414 -1.87 -34.24 -24.39
C THR A 414 -0.90 -34.79 -23.36
N THR A 415 0.37 -34.90 -23.69
CA THR A 415 1.43 -35.33 -22.75
C THR A 415 2.12 -34.12 -22.12
N VAL A 416 2.66 -34.28 -20.92
CA VAL A 416 3.29 -33.18 -20.10
C VAL A 416 4.43 -32.49 -20.86
N ASP A 417 5.22 -33.24 -21.62
CA ASP A 417 6.33 -32.74 -22.46
C ASP A 417 5.88 -31.82 -23.60
N LYS A 418 4.63 -31.97 -24.08
CA LYS A 418 4.05 -31.16 -25.16
C LYS A 418 3.33 -29.91 -24.64
N VAL A 419 3.21 -29.75 -23.33
CA VAL A 419 2.54 -28.57 -22.77
C VAL A 419 3.41 -27.33 -22.96
N THR A 420 2.87 -26.35 -23.69
CA THR A 420 3.48 -25.01 -23.83
C THR A 420 3.40 -24.17 -22.57
N ASP A 421 4.14 -23.05 -22.51
CA ASP A 421 4.04 -22.10 -21.38
C ASP A 421 2.63 -21.52 -21.24
N GLY A 422 1.94 -21.26 -22.36
CA GLY A 422 0.54 -20.84 -22.34
C GLY A 422 -0.38 -21.92 -21.75
N GLY A 423 -0.19 -23.18 -22.16
CA GLY A 423 -0.90 -24.33 -21.57
C GLY A 423 -0.62 -24.47 -20.07
N ARG A 424 0.66 -24.37 -19.66
CA ARG A 424 1.05 -24.38 -18.24
C ARG A 424 0.35 -23.28 -17.44
N PHE A 425 0.21 -22.08 -18.02
CA PHE A 425 -0.51 -20.98 -17.38
C PHE A 425 -2.00 -21.31 -17.15
N VAL A 426 -2.66 -21.96 -18.10
CA VAL A 426 -4.04 -22.45 -17.94
C VAL A 426 -4.11 -23.48 -16.82
N GLY A 427 -3.23 -24.49 -16.80
CA GLY A 427 -3.18 -25.46 -15.72
C GLY A 427 -2.95 -24.84 -14.33
N LYS A 428 -2.06 -23.85 -14.24
CA LYS A 428 -1.86 -23.08 -13.00
C LYS A 428 -3.13 -22.34 -12.56
N THR A 429 -3.79 -21.66 -13.49
CA THR A 429 -5.01 -20.91 -13.22
C THR A 429 -6.14 -21.84 -12.77
N THR A 430 -6.25 -23.03 -13.38
CA THR A 430 -7.25 -24.02 -13.03
C THR A 430 -7.03 -24.57 -11.61
N ILE A 431 -5.82 -25.01 -11.27
CA ILE A 431 -5.51 -25.55 -9.93
C ILE A 431 -5.79 -24.48 -8.86
N LEU A 432 -5.25 -23.29 -9.02
CA LEU A 432 -5.42 -22.23 -8.05
C LEU A 432 -6.88 -21.74 -7.99
N GLY A 433 -7.51 -21.55 -9.15
CA GLY A 433 -8.89 -21.10 -9.22
C GLY A 433 -9.87 -22.10 -8.61
N ALA A 434 -9.73 -23.39 -8.93
CA ALA A 434 -10.55 -24.44 -8.32
C ALA A 434 -10.36 -24.50 -6.81
N GLY A 435 -9.14 -24.31 -6.31
CA GLY A 435 -8.85 -24.24 -4.88
C GLY A 435 -9.55 -23.08 -4.16
N TYR A 436 -9.86 -22.00 -4.88
CA TYR A 436 -10.65 -20.87 -4.39
C TYR A 436 -12.15 -20.96 -4.76
N GLY A 437 -12.62 -22.11 -5.20
CA GLY A 437 -14.03 -22.33 -5.54
C GLY A 437 -14.46 -21.68 -6.88
N MET A 438 -13.51 -21.42 -7.78
CA MET A 438 -13.84 -20.95 -9.13
C MET A 438 -14.65 -22.02 -9.88
N GLY A 439 -15.84 -21.65 -10.36
CA GLY A 439 -16.68 -22.47 -11.20
C GLY A 439 -16.67 -21.98 -12.66
N ALA A 440 -17.45 -22.65 -13.50
CA ALA A 440 -17.79 -22.12 -14.82
C ALA A 440 -18.70 -20.89 -14.66
N ALA A 441 -18.42 -19.84 -15.46
CA ALA A 441 -19.22 -18.61 -15.44
C ALA A 441 -20.58 -18.82 -16.12
#